data_d2f1b45142eb73a9537b65a1d95b9cbc
#
_entry.id   d2f1b45142eb73a9537b65a1d95b9cbc
#
_cell.length_a   1.000
_cell.length_b   1.000
_cell.length_c   1.000
_cell.angle_alpha   90.00
_cell.angle_beta   90.00
_cell.angle_gamma   90.00
#
_symmetry.space_group_name_H-M   'P 1'
#
loop_
_entity.id
_entity.type
_entity.pdbx_description
1 polymer ?
#
loop_
_entity_poly.entity_id
_entity_poly.type
_entity_poly.pdbx_seq_one_letter_code
_entity_poly.pdbx_strand_id
1 'polypeptide(L)'
;MEALIARETTQGIAARRIVLAGFSQGGAIALQAGLRHGEALAGVLALSTYLPLQSSLAAEATAVNRATPILMCHGRFDPVLPVQLGQLSRDALRALGYEVQWREYPMQHQVCAEEVADMAAWLSGVLERA
;
A
#
# COMPACT_ATOMS: atom_id res chain seq x y z
N MET A 1 6.01 -12.00 1.41
CA MET A 1 5.67 -10.85 2.30
C MET A 1 5.30 -11.30 3.71
N GLU A 2 4.46 -12.32 3.87
CA GLU A 2 4.09 -12.84 5.19
C GLU A 2 5.30 -13.29 6.02
N ALA A 3 6.29 -13.92 5.37
CA ALA A 3 7.50 -14.35 6.07
C ALA A 3 8.30 -13.17 6.61
N LEU A 4 8.30 -12.03 5.91
CA LEU A 4 8.97 -10.82 6.38
C LEU A 4 8.27 -10.23 7.60
N ILE A 5 6.94 -10.23 7.60
CA ILE A 5 6.17 -9.78 8.77
C ILE A 5 6.45 -10.68 9.97
N ALA A 6 6.41 -12.00 9.77
CA ALA A 6 6.67 -12.97 10.82
C ALA A 6 8.07 -12.80 11.41
N ARG A 7 9.06 -12.51 10.57
CA ARG A 7 10.43 -12.26 11.02
C ARG A 7 10.48 -11.07 11.99
N GLU A 8 9.82 -9.96 11.64
CA GLU A 8 9.83 -8.77 12.48
C GLU A 8 9.06 -8.98 13.79
N THR A 9 7.90 -9.62 13.73
CA THR A 9 7.12 -9.90 14.94
C THR A 9 7.83 -10.87 15.87
N THR A 10 8.55 -11.86 15.33
CA THR A 10 9.36 -12.78 16.11
C THR A 10 10.50 -12.04 16.85
N GLN A 11 11.00 -10.95 16.27
CA GLN A 11 12.05 -10.14 16.89
C GLN A 11 11.49 -9.08 17.85
N GLY A 12 10.20 -9.08 18.12
CA GLY A 12 9.58 -8.21 19.12
C GLY A 12 8.94 -6.95 18.58
N ILE A 13 8.87 -6.77 17.24
CA ILE A 13 8.19 -5.63 16.66
C ILE A 13 6.72 -5.98 16.44
N ALA A 14 5.82 -5.23 17.08
CA ALA A 14 4.39 -5.46 16.94
C ALA A 14 3.93 -5.18 15.50
N ALA A 15 3.00 -5.98 14.98
CA ALA A 15 2.45 -5.81 13.63
C ALA A 15 1.94 -4.39 13.40
N ARG A 16 1.28 -3.78 14.38
CA ARG A 16 0.76 -2.40 14.29
C ARG A 16 1.84 -1.34 14.07
N ARG A 17 3.11 -1.71 14.16
CA ARG A 17 4.25 -0.83 13.90
C ARG A 17 4.96 -1.17 12.59
N ILE A 18 4.36 -2.00 11.76
CA ILE A 18 4.93 -2.42 10.48
C ILE A 18 4.14 -1.75 9.34
N VAL A 19 4.88 -1.14 8.41
CA VAL A 19 4.35 -0.67 7.15
C VAL A 19 4.85 -1.59 6.06
N LEU A 20 3.95 -2.09 5.21
CA LEU A 20 4.36 -2.82 4.01
C LEU A 20 4.50 -1.82 2.87
N ALA A 21 5.65 -1.83 2.22
CA ALA A 21 5.94 -0.91 1.13
C ALA A 21 6.47 -1.67 -0.08
N GLY A 22 6.09 -1.23 -1.27
CA GLY A 22 6.59 -1.84 -2.48
C GLY A 22 6.40 -0.97 -3.71
N PHE A 23 7.28 -1.16 -4.69
CA PHE A 23 7.27 -0.50 -5.98
C PHE A 23 6.89 -1.50 -7.06
N SER A 24 6.02 -1.13 -7.98
CA SER A 24 5.58 -1.93 -9.11
C SER A 24 5.01 -3.28 -8.62
N GLN A 25 5.56 -4.41 -9.02
CA GLN A 25 5.11 -5.72 -8.56
C GLN A 25 5.20 -5.86 -7.04
N GLY A 26 6.23 -5.27 -6.41
CA GLY A 26 6.36 -5.25 -4.95
C GLY A 26 5.19 -4.53 -4.28
N GLY A 27 4.68 -3.46 -4.90
CA GLY A 27 3.50 -2.75 -4.40
C GLY A 27 2.24 -3.60 -4.49
N ALA A 28 2.07 -4.36 -5.57
CA ALA A 28 0.95 -5.28 -5.71
C ALA A 28 1.00 -6.37 -4.63
N ILE A 29 2.18 -6.89 -4.35
CA ILE A 29 2.37 -7.89 -3.28
C ILE A 29 2.07 -7.27 -1.91
N ALA A 30 2.49 -6.04 -1.67
CA ALA A 30 2.21 -5.35 -0.40
C ALA A 30 0.71 -5.16 -0.18
N LEU A 31 -0.03 -4.78 -1.21
CA LEU A 31 -1.50 -4.66 -1.13
C LEU A 31 -2.14 -6.04 -0.88
N GLN A 32 -1.75 -7.04 -1.64
CA GLN A 32 -2.31 -8.38 -1.50
C GLN A 32 -2.10 -8.93 -0.09
N ALA A 33 -0.87 -8.90 0.40
CA ALA A 33 -0.53 -9.45 1.70
C ALA A 33 -1.10 -8.61 2.84
N GLY A 34 -0.99 -7.28 2.74
CA GLY A 34 -1.40 -6.38 3.81
C GLY A 34 -2.89 -6.43 4.11
N LEU A 35 -3.71 -6.45 3.07
CA LEU A 35 -5.17 -6.44 3.24
C LEU A 35 -5.72 -7.80 3.66
N ARG A 36 -4.93 -8.86 3.58
CA ARG A 36 -5.28 -10.21 3.99
C ARG A 36 -4.57 -10.67 5.25
N HIS A 37 -3.67 -9.85 5.79
CA HIS A 37 -2.91 -10.21 6.99
C HIS A 37 -3.81 -10.29 8.23
N GLY A 38 -3.50 -11.21 9.15
CA GLY A 38 -4.33 -11.51 10.32
C GLY A 38 -4.17 -10.58 11.50
N GLU A 39 -3.18 -9.68 11.48
CA GLU A 39 -2.96 -8.70 12.52
C GLU A 39 -2.95 -7.30 11.93
N ALA A 40 -3.39 -6.30 12.71
CA ALA A 40 -3.45 -4.91 12.24
C ALA A 40 -2.05 -4.36 11.97
N LEU A 41 -1.85 -3.80 10.77
CA LEU A 41 -0.60 -3.17 10.33
C LEU A 41 -0.70 -1.65 10.47
N ALA A 42 0.45 -0.97 10.46
CA ALA A 42 0.48 0.49 10.52
C ALA A 42 0.03 1.14 9.21
N GLY A 43 0.33 0.52 8.08
CA GLY A 43 -0.03 1.05 6.78
C GLY A 43 0.49 0.21 5.63
N VAL A 44 0.02 0.55 4.43
CA VAL A 44 0.51 -0.03 3.17
C VAL A 44 0.88 1.12 2.23
N LEU A 45 2.09 1.07 1.70
CA LEU A 45 2.62 2.05 0.76
C LEU A 45 2.83 1.37 -0.59
N ALA A 46 2.01 1.76 -1.57
CA ALA A 46 1.97 1.11 -2.87
C ALA A 46 2.37 2.10 -3.96
N LEU A 47 3.55 1.89 -4.54
CA LEU A 47 4.17 2.80 -5.50
C LEU A 47 4.10 2.23 -6.92
N SER A 48 3.55 3.02 -7.86
CA SER A 48 3.53 2.68 -9.30
C SER A 48 3.01 1.27 -9.54
N THR A 49 1.83 0.95 -9.01
CA THR A 49 1.31 -0.42 -8.95
C THR A 49 -0.20 -0.50 -9.16
N TYR A 50 -0.73 -1.67 -8.96
CA TYR A 50 -2.15 -2.01 -9.15
C TYR A 50 -2.60 -2.97 -8.04
N LEU A 51 -3.91 -3.14 -7.91
CA LEU A 51 -4.49 -4.09 -6.96
C LEU A 51 -4.62 -5.47 -7.61
N PRO A 52 -3.83 -6.46 -7.17
CA PRO A 52 -3.96 -7.82 -7.70
C PRO A 52 -5.11 -8.56 -6.99
N LEU A 53 -5.63 -9.60 -7.62
CA LEU A 53 -6.67 -10.48 -7.05
C LEU A 53 -7.85 -9.69 -6.49
N GLN A 54 -8.27 -8.66 -7.23
CA GLN A 54 -9.36 -7.76 -6.79
C GLN A 54 -10.66 -8.52 -6.59
N SER A 55 -10.95 -9.50 -7.44
CA SER A 55 -12.21 -10.26 -7.40
C SER A 55 -12.38 -11.10 -6.13
N SER A 56 -11.28 -11.49 -5.48
CA SER A 56 -11.33 -12.29 -4.25
C SER A 56 -11.14 -11.47 -2.98
N LEU A 57 -10.80 -10.18 -3.12
CA LEU A 57 -10.45 -9.34 -1.96
C LEU A 57 -11.60 -9.22 -0.95
N ALA A 58 -12.82 -9.02 -1.42
CA ALA A 58 -13.96 -8.85 -0.54
C ALA A 58 -14.15 -10.05 0.40
N ALA A 59 -13.88 -11.27 -0.12
CA ALA A 59 -14.00 -12.50 0.67
C ALA A 59 -12.77 -12.77 1.54
N GLU A 60 -11.58 -12.37 1.09
CA GLU A 60 -10.31 -12.70 1.76
C GLU A 60 -9.79 -11.62 2.67
N ALA A 61 -10.28 -10.39 2.54
CA ALA A 61 -9.82 -9.26 3.35
C ALA A 61 -10.13 -9.48 4.84
N THR A 62 -9.17 -9.10 5.69
CA THR A 62 -9.36 -9.21 7.13
C THR A 62 -9.97 -7.93 7.69
N ALA A 63 -10.87 -8.07 8.66
CA ALA A 63 -11.50 -6.93 9.30
C ALA A 63 -10.49 -6.06 10.05
N VAL A 64 -9.43 -6.68 10.60
CA VAL A 64 -8.41 -5.97 11.38
C VAL A 64 -7.62 -4.96 10.55
N ASN A 65 -7.51 -5.16 9.22
CA ASN A 65 -6.81 -4.23 8.33
C ASN A 65 -7.74 -3.37 7.48
N ARG A 66 -9.05 -3.37 7.78
CA ARG A 66 -10.01 -2.52 7.05
C ARG A 66 -9.71 -1.04 7.25
N ALA A 67 -9.28 -0.63 8.44
CA ALA A 67 -8.95 0.75 8.76
C ALA A 67 -7.47 1.09 8.54
N THR A 68 -6.66 0.15 8.07
CA THR A 68 -5.24 0.38 7.81
C THR A 68 -5.06 1.40 6.69
N PRO A 69 -4.34 2.51 6.93
CA PRO A 69 -4.16 3.53 5.91
C PRO A 69 -3.32 3.04 4.74
N ILE A 70 -3.71 3.45 3.54
CA ILE A 70 -3.02 3.11 2.29
C ILE A 70 -2.60 4.42 1.62
N LEU A 71 -1.34 4.51 1.22
CA LEU A 71 -0.86 5.56 0.33
C LEU A 71 -0.49 4.94 -1.00
N MET A 72 -1.09 5.45 -2.08
CA MET A 72 -0.76 5.05 -3.45
C MET A 72 -0.17 6.24 -4.19
N CYS A 73 0.98 6.04 -4.81
CA CYS A 73 1.68 7.05 -5.61
C CYS A 73 1.91 6.51 -7.01
N HIS A 74 1.78 7.37 -8.03
CA HIS A 74 1.88 6.93 -9.43
C HIS A 74 2.37 8.05 -10.33
N GLY A 75 3.15 7.69 -11.36
CA GLY A 75 3.56 8.62 -12.40
C GLY A 75 2.45 8.80 -13.45
N ARG A 76 2.13 10.04 -13.78
CA ARG A 76 1.12 10.35 -14.81
C ARG A 76 1.48 9.79 -16.18
N PHE A 77 2.77 9.69 -16.45
CA PHE A 77 3.31 9.31 -17.76
C PHE A 77 3.96 7.92 -17.74
N ASP A 78 3.55 7.09 -16.79
CA ASP A 78 4.09 5.73 -16.63
C ASP A 78 3.74 4.88 -17.86
N PRO A 79 4.74 4.44 -18.67
CA PRO A 79 4.49 3.63 -19.86
C PRO A 79 4.43 2.13 -19.55
N VAL A 80 4.90 1.71 -18.39
CA VAL A 80 4.92 0.31 -17.98
C VAL A 80 3.59 -0.08 -17.36
N LEU A 81 3.11 0.77 -16.44
CA LEU A 81 1.84 0.57 -15.76
C LEU A 81 1.05 1.86 -15.85
N PRO A 82 0.13 1.97 -16.83
CA PRO A 82 -0.62 3.20 -17.04
C PRO A 82 -1.30 3.69 -15.77
N VAL A 83 -1.30 5.01 -15.56
CA VAL A 83 -1.87 5.61 -14.36
C VAL A 83 -3.35 5.24 -14.16
N GLN A 84 -4.07 4.97 -15.25
CA GLN A 84 -5.46 4.54 -15.19
C GLN A 84 -5.66 3.25 -14.41
N LEU A 85 -4.70 2.32 -14.49
CA LEU A 85 -4.76 1.07 -13.72
C LEU A 85 -4.61 1.33 -12.24
N GLY A 86 -3.73 2.27 -11.86
CA GLY A 86 -3.60 2.71 -10.48
C GLY A 86 -4.86 3.40 -9.98
N GLN A 87 -5.46 4.25 -10.80
CA GLN A 87 -6.71 4.94 -10.47
C GLN A 87 -7.85 3.96 -10.26
N LEU A 88 -7.99 2.95 -11.14
CA LEU A 88 -9.00 1.91 -11.00
C LEU A 88 -8.79 1.11 -9.70
N SER A 89 -7.54 0.80 -9.38
CA SER A 89 -7.21 0.09 -8.14
C SER A 89 -7.58 0.91 -6.91
N ARG A 90 -7.26 2.20 -6.92
CA ARG A 90 -7.65 3.14 -5.86
C ARG A 90 -9.17 3.16 -5.68
N ASP A 91 -9.90 3.30 -6.78
CA ASP A 91 -11.36 3.39 -6.73
C ASP A 91 -11.99 2.10 -6.22
N ALA A 92 -11.44 0.94 -6.62
CA ALA A 92 -11.90 -0.36 -6.13
C ALA A 92 -11.68 -0.49 -4.61
N LEU A 93 -10.52 -0.06 -4.12
CA LEU A 93 -10.22 -0.08 -2.68
C LEU A 93 -11.16 0.85 -1.90
N ARG A 94 -11.37 2.05 -2.40
CA ARG A 94 -12.29 3.01 -1.77
C ARG A 94 -13.72 2.48 -1.75
N ALA A 95 -14.15 1.81 -2.80
CA ALA A 95 -15.48 1.21 -2.87
C ALA A 95 -15.67 0.11 -1.82
N LEU A 96 -14.60 -0.57 -1.42
CA LEU A 96 -14.62 -1.58 -0.36
C LEU A 96 -14.44 -1.00 1.04
N GLY A 97 -14.35 0.32 1.17
CA GLY A 97 -14.28 1.00 2.45
C GLY A 97 -12.88 1.30 2.98
N TYR A 98 -11.84 1.09 2.18
CA TYR A 98 -10.48 1.42 2.59
C TYR A 98 -10.21 2.91 2.47
N GLU A 99 -9.40 3.44 3.39
CA GLU A 99 -8.90 4.81 3.34
C GLU A 99 -7.66 4.84 2.45
N VAL A 100 -7.78 5.43 1.27
CA VAL A 100 -6.69 5.53 0.30
C VAL A 100 -6.37 6.99 0.03
N GLN A 101 -5.13 7.38 0.32
CA GLN A 101 -4.56 8.63 -0.17
C GLN A 101 -3.91 8.36 -1.52
N TRP A 102 -4.11 9.27 -2.45
CA TRP A 102 -3.62 9.15 -3.82
C TRP A 102 -2.76 10.35 -4.18
N ARG A 103 -1.58 10.10 -4.76
CA ARG A 103 -0.66 11.12 -5.25
C ARG A 103 -0.21 10.79 -6.66
N GLU A 104 -0.24 11.78 -7.55
CA GLU A 104 0.28 11.67 -8.91
C GLU A 104 1.44 12.63 -9.09
N TYR A 105 2.42 12.23 -9.91
CA TYR A 105 3.61 13.03 -10.16
C TYR A 105 3.88 13.08 -11.66
N PRO A 106 4.47 14.18 -12.18
CA PRO A 106 4.84 14.28 -13.60
C PRO A 106 6.11 13.47 -13.87
N MET A 107 5.97 12.15 -13.84
CA MET A 107 7.08 11.20 -14.00
C MET A 107 6.58 9.94 -14.67
N GLN A 108 7.52 9.10 -15.11
CA GLN A 108 7.25 7.79 -15.70
C GLN A 108 7.22 6.70 -14.62
N HIS A 109 7.66 5.50 -14.94
CA HIS A 109 7.71 4.36 -14.01
C HIS A 109 8.97 4.47 -13.15
N GLN A 110 8.93 5.34 -12.15
CA GLN A 110 10.11 5.74 -11.37
C GLN A 110 9.67 6.30 -10.02
N VAL A 111 10.64 6.74 -9.23
CA VAL A 111 10.43 7.47 -7.99
C VAL A 111 11.09 8.84 -8.13
N CYS A 112 10.41 9.91 -7.72
CA CYS A 112 10.95 11.26 -7.77
C CYS A 112 11.15 11.83 -6.36
N ALA A 113 11.89 12.95 -6.27
CA ALA A 113 12.21 13.58 -4.99
C ALA A 113 10.95 14.05 -4.24
N GLU A 114 9.97 14.60 -4.95
CA GLU A 114 8.70 15.03 -4.36
C GLU A 114 7.95 13.85 -3.75
N GLU A 115 7.93 12.72 -4.45
CA GLU A 115 7.30 11.50 -3.95
C GLU A 115 7.99 11.00 -2.68
N VAL A 116 9.31 11.02 -2.63
CA VAL A 116 10.07 10.61 -1.44
C VAL A 116 9.71 11.48 -0.25
N ALA A 117 9.57 12.79 -0.45
CA ALA A 117 9.18 13.71 0.63
C ALA A 117 7.76 13.41 1.13
N ASP A 118 6.83 13.14 0.21
CA ASP A 118 5.45 12.78 0.58
C ASP A 118 5.40 11.44 1.32
N MET A 119 6.19 10.47 0.88
CA MET A 119 6.30 9.17 1.54
C MET A 119 6.82 9.33 2.97
N ALA A 120 7.86 10.14 3.16
CA ALA A 120 8.45 10.36 4.48
C ALA A 120 7.44 10.98 5.45
N ALA A 121 6.69 11.99 5.00
CA ALA A 121 5.67 12.64 5.80
C ALA A 121 4.55 11.66 6.20
N TRP A 122 4.08 10.85 5.24
CA TRP A 122 3.04 9.87 5.50
C TRP A 122 3.52 8.77 6.46
N LEU A 123 4.74 8.24 6.25
CA LEU A 123 5.32 7.21 7.12
C LEU A 123 5.43 7.71 8.57
N SER A 124 5.93 8.94 8.76
CA SER A 124 6.01 9.53 10.10
C SER A 124 4.64 9.59 10.76
N GLY A 125 3.62 10.02 10.01
CA GLY A 125 2.27 10.13 10.53
C GLY A 125 1.66 8.81 10.97
N VAL A 126 1.76 7.76 10.14
CA VAL A 126 1.17 6.46 10.47
C VAL A 126 1.92 5.72 11.57
N LEU A 127 3.24 5.88 11.64
CA LEU A 127 4.05 5.23 12.67
C LEU A 127 3.91 5.92 14.04
N GLU A 128 3.68 7.23 14.05
CA GLU A 128 3.41 7.95 15.30
C GLU A 128 2.09 7.54 15.95
N ARG A 129 1.11 7.10 15.14
CA ARG A 129 -0.19 6.64 15.64
C ARG A 129 -0.18 5.19 16.10
N ALA A 130 0.91 4.48 15.84
CA ALA A 130 1.02 3.06 16.13
C ALA A 130 1.28 2.77 17.62
#